data_dc07226987ffae6ec87ebbd2b588dd43
#
_entry.id   dc07226987ffae6ec87ebbd2b588dd43
#
_cell.length_a   1.000
_cell.length_b   1.000
_cell.length_c   1.000
_cell.angle_alpha   90.00
_cell.angle_beta   90.00
_cell.angle_gamma   90.00
#
_symmetry.space_group_name_H-M   'P 1'
#
loop_
_entity.id
_entity.type
_entity.pdbx_description
1 polymer ?
#
loop_
_entity_poly.entity_id
_entity_poly.type
_entity_poly.pdbx_seq_one_letter_code
_entity_poly.pdbx_strand_id
1 'polypeptide(L)'
;MVVDNQSPLSSGGQVSEKLIIEINGYHFSKGCLYPKSIPLARELPYTLFVNDTEILSISTLPTHLEELFVGFLVAEGVLINKSELKEVHVDNPSRIVRMEIDAPSERLGVVHKKGMLTSGCAGGMVFSVQSSIHKSLKQIDITRVKISSVLERMKELDTFTGTYRVTKGVHAASVANQESTIRIREDLGRHSAVDKIAGWCFLNDIKTTDKMILTTGRITSEVLIKASRSAFPIVISRSSASSMAVAMAQQANIDIITYVRAGRFNYFSNGGVDLINDMDQSE
;
A
#
# COMPACT_ATOMS: atom_id res chain seq x y z
N MET A 1 -18.62 14.02 4.93
CA MET A 1 -17.70 14.69 5.88
C MET A 1 -16.31 14.66 5.28
N VAL A 2 -15.75 15.81 4.94
CA VAL A 2 -14.42 15.94 4.33
C VAL A 2 -13.42 15.61 5.43
N VAL A 3 -12.66 14.53 5.26
CA VAL A 3 -11.62 14.13 6.21
C VAL A 3 -10.44 15.07 6.05
N ASP A 4 -10.17 15.81 7.10
CA ASP A 4 -9.11 16.80 7.25
C ASP A 4 -7.72 16.16 7.03
N ASN A 5 -6.89 16.81 6.21
CA ASN A 5 -5.62 16.30 5.71
C ASN A 5 -4.42 16.69 6.59
N GLN A 6 -4.65 16.99 7.86
CA GLN A 6 -3.59 17.43 8.76
C GLN A 6 -3.31 16.42 9.87
N SER A 7 -2.15 15.79 9.83
CA SER A 7 -1.57 15.09 10.97
C SER A 7 -0.85 16.09 11.87
N PRO A 8 -1.05 16.08 13.18
CA PRO A 8 -0.25 16.83 14.11
C PRO A 8 0.93 15.98 14.57
N LEU A 9 2.08 16.07 13.91
CA LEU A 9 3.41 15.76 14.44
C LEU A 9 4.47 16.03 13.35
N SER A 10 4.98 17.27 13.29
CA SER A 10 6.38 17.60 12.97
C SER A 10 6.54 19.12 12.89
N SER A 11 7.21 19.67 13.85
CA SER A 11 7.77 21.04 13.84
C SER A 11 9.10 21.01 13.07
N GLY A 12 9.04 21.02 11.78
CA GLY A 12 10.15 21.30 10.89
C GLY A 12 9.55 21.78 9.58
N GLY A 13 9.92 22.98 9.11
CA GLY A 13 9.35 23.61 7.94
C GLY A 13 9.46 22.73 6.70
N GLN A 14 8.43 21.92 6.46
CA GLN A 14 8.32 21.11 5.25
C GLN A 14 8.00 22.04 4.08
N VAL A 15 8.95 22.22 3.17
CA VAL A 15 8.63 22.68 1.83
C VAL A 15 7.77 21.58 1.18
N SER A 16 6.47 21.82 1.11
CA SER A 16 5.53 20.92 0.43
C SER A 16 5.94 20.78 -1.02
N GLU A 17 6.59 19.68 -1.38
CA GLU A 17 6.95 19.40 -2.76
C GLU A 17 5.68 19.22 -3.60
N LYS A 18 5.63 19.86 -4.78
CA LYS A 18 4.50 19.67 -5.69
C LYS A 18 4.49 18.21 -6.17
N LEU A 19 3.36 17.53 -5.97
CA LEU A 19 3.17 16.13 -6.38
C LEU A 19 2.90 15.98 -7.88
N ILE A 20 2.51 17.06 -8.53
CA ILE A 20 2.20 17.14 -9.97
C ILE A 20 3.09 18.21 -10.58
N ILE A 21 3.74 17.88 -11.68
CA ILE A 21 4.53 18.79 -12.48
C ILE A 21 3.93 18.91 -13.87
N GLU A 22 4.00 20.10 -14.45
CA GLU A 22 3.54 20.38 -15.80
C GLU A 22 4.75 20.36 -16.74
N ILE A 23 4.67 19.52 -17.80
CA ILE A 23 5.74 19.42 -18.81
C ILE A 23 5.15 19.71 -20.19
N ASN A 24 5.81 20.58 -20.94
CA ASN A 24 5.40 20.88 -22.30
C ASN A 24 5.63 19.68 -23.22
N GLY A 25 4.59 19.29 -23.92
CA GLY A 25 4.57 18.18 -24.86
C GLY A 25 3.56 18.42 -25.97
N TYR A 26 3.13 17.37 -26.63
CA TYR A 26 2.14 17.42 -27.69
C TYR A 26 1.00 16.45 -27.40
N HIS A 27 -0.22 16.89 -27.69
CA HIS A 27 -1.41 16.07 -27.66
C HIS A 27 -1.86 15.79 -29.10
N PHE A 28 -2.00 14.50 -29.46
CA PHE A 28 -2.55 14.09 -30.73
C PHE A 28 -4.06 13.86 -30.59
N SER A 29 -4.84 14.55 -31.41
CA SER A 29 -6.28 14.36 -31.48
C SER A 29 -6.79 14.73 -32.88
N LYS A 30 -7.75 13.99 -33.40
CA LYS A 30 -8.42 14.24 -34.69
C LYS A 30 -7.44 14.45 -35.86
N GLY A 31 -6.34 13.66 -35.88
CA GLY A 31 -5.36 13.72 -36.97
C GLY A 31 -4.30 14.84 -36.86
N CYS A 32 -4.32 15.64 -35.79
CA CYS A 32 -3.37 16.77 -35.61
C CYS A 32 -2.64 16.69 -34.26
N LEU A 33 -1.41 17.24 -34.23
CA LEU A 33 -0.61 17.46 -33.02
C LEU A 33 -0.78 18.90 -32.54
N TYR A 34 -1.08 19.03 -31.25
CA TYR A 34 -1.24 20.33 -30.58
C TYR A 34 -0.24 20.46 -29.44
N PRO A 35 0.51 21.56 -29.32
CA PRO A 35 1.31 21.85 -28.13
C PRO A 35 0.39 21.85 -26.90
N LYS A 36 0.82 21.18 -25.82
CA LYS A 36 0.03 21.09 -24.59
C LYS A 36 0.95 20.93 -23.39
N SER A 37 0.62 21.64 -22.30
CA SER A 37 1.16 21.34 -20.98
C SER A 37 0.47 20.09 -20.43
N ILE A 38 1.25 19.08 -20.05
CA ILE A 38 0.80 17.77 -19.64
C ILE A 38 1.14 17.59 -18.15
N PRO A 39 0.13 17.38 -17.28
CA PRO A 39 0.38 17.12 -15.87
C PRO A 39 0.91 15.69 -15.68
N LEU A 40 2.04 15.55 -15.02
CA LEU A 40 2.66 14.29 -14.69
C LEU A 40 2.84 14.15 -13.17
N ALA A 41 2.74 12.93 -12.67
CA ALA A 41 3.08 12.61 -11.29
C ALA A 41 4.60 12.78 -11.09
N ARG A 42 4.99 13.48 -10.03
CA ARG A 42 6.40 13.70 -9.71
C ARG A 42 7.02 12.43 -9.15
N GLU A 43 8.08 11.97 -9.78
CA GLU A 43 8.87 10.83 -9.35
C GLU A 43 10.20 11.29 -8.77
N LEU A 44 10.51 10.90 -7.54
CA LEU A 44 11.80 11.18 -6.91
C LEU A 44 12.32 9.91 -6.21
N PRO A 45 13.63 9.62 -6.33
CA PRO A 45 14.27 8.57 -5.56
C PRO A 45 14.51 9.05 -4.12
N TYR A 46 14.19 8.22 -3.15
CA TYR A 46 14.54 8.40 -1.74
C TYR A 46 15.30 7.18 -1.25
N THR A 47 16.41 7.42 -0.55
CA THR A 47 17.28 6.38 0.02
C THR A 47 16.98 6.19 1.49
N LEU A 48 16.72 4.95 1.88
CA LEU A 48 16.54 4.56 3.28
C LEU A 48 17.87 4.18 3.92
N PHE A 49 18.14 4.79 5.07
CA PHE A 49 19.17 4.37 6.02
C PHE A 49 18.52 3.86 7.30
N VAL A 50 18.97 2.72 7.80
CA VAL A 50 18.54 2.15 9.07
C VAL A 50 19.79 1.93 9.93
N ASN A 51 19.83 2.52 11.13
CA ASN A 51 20.97 2.49 12.03
C ASN A 51 22.28 2.81 11.27
N ASP A 52 22.28 3.95 10.54
CA ASP A 52 23.38 4.45 9.68
C ASP A 52 23.78 3.56 8.50
N THR A 53 23.10 2.45 8.27
CA THR A 53 23.37 1.58 7.12
C THR A 53 22.40 1.84 5.99
N GLU A 54 22.91 2.07 4.78
CA GLU A 54 22.11 2.19 3.58
C GLU A 54 21.42 0.88 3.25
N ILE A 55 20.10 0.91 3.08
CA ILE A 55 19.27 -0.27 2.80
C ILE A 55 18.91 -0.34 1.32
N LEU A 56 18.24 0.69 0.81
CA LEU A 56 17.79 0.75 -0.58
C LEU A 56 17.33 2.16 -0.96
N SER A 57 17.15 2.36 -2.27
CA SER A 57 16.46 3.54 -2.81
C SER A 57 15.16 3.13 -3.47
N ILE A 58 14.10 3.92 -3.25
CA ILE A 58 12.78 3.73 -3.86
C ILE A 58 12.39 5.00 -4.63
N SER A 59 12.07 4.85 -5.93
CA SER A 59 11.40 5.90 -6.71
C SER A 59 9.93 5.96 -6.30
N THR A 60 9.47 7.10 -5.80
CA THR A 60 8.16 7.27 -5.17
C THR A 60 7.56 8.65 -5.44
N LEU A 61 6.27 8.78 -5.20
CA LEU A 61 5.62 10.07 -5.08
C LEU A 61 6.08 10.73 -3.76
N PRO A 62 6.65 11.96 -3.76
CA PRO A 62 7.32 12.56 -2.60
C PRO A 62 6.33 13.04 -1.52
N THR A 63 5.58 12.11 -0.97
CA THR A 63 4.60 12.35 0.12
C THR A 63 4.48 11.12 1.02
N HIS A 64 4.23 11.33 2.30
CA HIS A 64 4.06 10.26 3.29
C HIS A 64 5.24 9.28 3.31
N LEU A 65 6.45 9.82 3.25
CA LEU A 65 7.68 9.03 3.14
C LEU A 65 7.97 8.22 4.40
N GLU A 66 7.67 8.77 5.58
CA GLU A 66 7.75 8.04 6.85
C GLU A 66 6.88 6.77 6.81
N GLU A 67 5.63 6.93 6.35
CA GLU A 67 4.70 5.81 6.20
C GLU A 67 5.21 4.77 5.19
N LEU A 68 5.76 5.23 4.04
CA LEU A 68 6.31 4.36 3.01
C LEU A 68 7.42 3.45 3.57
N PHE A 69 8.42 4.05 4.20
CA PHE A 69 9.60 3.29 4.61
C PHE A 69 9.38 2.49 5.90
N VAL A 70 8.53 2.97 6.82
CA VAL A 70 8.07 2.17 7.96
C VAL A 70 7.28 0.97 7.47
N GLY A 71 6.34 1.18 6.55
CA GLY A 71 5.55 0.09 5.98
C GLY A 71 6.38 -0.91 5.19
N PHE A 72 7.41 -0.45 4.48
CA PHE A 72 8.40 -1.33 3.85
C PHE A 72 9.09 -2.22 4.89
N LEU A 73 9.59 -1.68 6.00
CA LEU A 73 10.25 -2.47 7.04
C LEU A 73 9.30 -3.43 7.76
N VAL A 74 8.03 -3.05 7.95
CA VAL A 74 6.97 -3.95 8.45
C VAL A 74 6.73 -5.09 7.45
N ALA A 75 6.58 -4.76 6.18
CA ALA A 75 6.36 -5.73 5.10
C ALA A 75 7.56 -6.68 4.89
N GLU A 76 8.77 -6.23 5.19
CA GLU A 76 9.97 -7.08 5.15
C GLU A 76 10.16 -7.90 6.45
N GLY A 77 9.33 -7.64 7.49
CA GLY A 77 9.40 -8.32 8.78
C GLY A 77 10.57 -7.85 9.65
N VAL A 78 11.11 -6.68 9.36
CA VAL A 78 12.15 -6.03 10.16
C VAL A 78 11.53 -5.38 11.40
N LEU A 79 10.48 -4.58 11.19
CA LEU A 79 9.68 -4.01 12.28
C LEU A 79 8.47 -4.90 12.56
N ILE A 80 8.31 -5.33 13.80
CA ILE A 80 7.17 -6.15 14.27
C ILE A 80 6.37 -5.37 15.32
N ASN A 81 7.06 -4.70 16.23
CA ASN A 81 6.44 -3.94 17.31
C ASN A 81 6.79 -2.47 17.17
N LYS A 82 5.86 -1.59 17.50
CA LYS A 82 6.08 -0.13 17.42
C LYS A 82 7.19 0.35 18.35
N SER A 83 7.38 -0.30 19.49
CA SER A 83 8.45 0.00 20.44
C SER A 83 9.85 -0.18 19.86
N GLU A 84 9.99 -0.95 18.77
CA GLU A 84 11.26 -1.15 18.06
C GLU A 84 11.65 0.06 17.22
N LEU A 85 10.69 0.90 16.80
CA LEU A 85 10.94 2.13 16.07
C LEU A 85 11.24 3.26 17.06
N LYS A 86 12.45 3.81 17.02
CA LYS A 86 12.89 4.90 17.92
C LYS A 86 12.67 6.26 17.26
N GLU A 87 13.14 6.43 16.03
CA GLU A 87 13.05 7.69 15.31
C GLU A 87 12.92 7.46 13.81
N VAL A 88 12.23 8.38 13.15
CA VAL A 88 12.16 8.50 11.67
C VAL A 88 12.42 9.94 11.32
N HIS A 89 13.41 10.20 10.47
CA HIS A 89 13.74 11.52 9.99
C HIS A 89 13.76 11.54 8.45
N VAL A 90 13.01 12.47 7.85
CA VAL A 90 12.97 12.68 6.39
C VAL A 90 13.71 13.96 6.03
N ASP A 91 14.80 13.82 5.31
CA ASP A 91 15.56 14.91 4.70
C ASP A 91 15.17 15.04 3.22
N ASN A 92 14.22 15.92 2.93
CA ASN A 92 13.73 16.13 1.57
C ASN A 92 14.78 16.71 0.62
N PRO A 93 15.60 17.71 1.00
CA PRO A 93 16.69 18.21 0.16
C PRO A 93 17.67 17.15 -0.29
N SER A 94 18.12 16.29 0.63
CA SER A 94 19.07 15.20 0.35
C SER A 94 18.39 13.94 -0.19
N ARG A 95 17.06 13.87 -0.12
CA ARG A 95 16.25 12.69 -0.49
C ARG A 95 16.64 11.44 0.29
N ILE A 96 16.82 11.62 1.59
CA ILE A 96 17.23 10.57 2.52
C ILE A 96 16.15 10.42 3.59
N VAL A 97 15.85 9.18 3.92
CA VAL A 97 15.06 8.81 5.09
C VAL A 97 15.96 8.03 6.04
N ARG A 98 16.13 8.51 7.26
CA ARG A 98 16.90 7.85 8.33
C ARG A 98 15.96 7.29 9.36
N MET A 99 16.20 6.06 9.77
CA MET A 99 15.45 5.41 10.84
C MET A 99 16.38 4.83 11.87
N GLU A 100 16.07 5.08 13.15
CA GLU A 100 16.68 4.39 14.26
C GLU A 100 15.71 3.33 14.78
N ILE A 101 16.17 2.08 14.80
CA ILE A 101 15.35 0.95 15.24
C ILE A 101 16.13 0.07 16.23
N ASP A 102 15.39 -0.49 17.18
CA ASP A 102 15.88 -1.47 18.15
C ASP A 102 15.28 -2.85 17.80
N ALA A 103 15.79 -3.41 16.70
CA ALA A 103 15.37 -4.72 16.20
C ALA A 103 16.57 -5.68 16.15
N PRO A 104 16.37 -6.99 16.35
CA PRO A 104 17.43 -7.98 16.24
C PRO A 104 18.16 -7.90 14.90
N SER A 105 19.50 -7.98 14.94
CA SER A 105 20.38 -7.85 13.77
C SER A 105 20.08 -8.88 12.66
N GLU A 106 19.59 -10.07 13.05
CA GLU A 106 19.20 -11.12 12.11
C GLU A 106 18.07 -10.68 11.18
N ARG A 107 17.13 -9.85 11.67
CA ARG A 107 16.04 -9.30 10.87
C ARG A 107 16.54 -8.23 9.89
N LEU A 108 17.50 -7.41 10.30
CA LEU A 108 18.15 -6.43 9.43
C LEU A 108 18.94 -7.11 8.30
N GLY A 109 19.61 -8.23 8.60
CA GLY A 109 20.37 -9.01 7.62
C GLY A 109 19.55 -9.52 6.43
N VAL A 110 18.23 -9.63 6.56
CA VAL A 110 17.33 -10.01 5.47
C VAL A 110 17.25 -8.91 4.41
N VAL A 111 17.28 -7.65 4.81
CA VAL A 111 17.14 -6.50 3.90
C VAL A 111 18.48 -6.16 3.22
N HIS A 112 19.61 -6.29 3.94
CA HIS A 112 20.95 -6.05 3.40
C HIS A 112 21.34 -6.96 2.22
N LYS A 113 20.77 -8.17 2.14
CA LYS A 113 21.04 -9.12 1.06
C LYS A 113 20.30 -8.82 -0.25
N LYS A 114 19.38 -7.85 -0.25
CA LYS A 114 18.46 -7.62 -1.38
C LYS A 114 19.03 -6.74 -2.50
N GLY A 115 20.05 -5.94 -2.25
CA GLY A 115 20.59 -5.03 -3.26
C GLY A 115 19.54 -4.02 -3.79
N MET A 116 19.92 -3.22 -4.77
CA MET A 116 19.10 -2.18 -5.37
C MET A 116 17.82 -2.76 -6.02
N LEU A 117 16.68 -2.57 -5.37
CA LEU A 117 15.36 -2.91 -5.92
C LEU A 117 14.81 -1.71 -6.68
N THR A 118 14.75 -1.82 -7.99
CA THR A 118 13.97 -0.87 -8.81
C THR A 118 12.48 -1.12 -8.61
N SER A 119 11.68 -0.08 -8.58
CA SER A 119 10.24 -0.03 -8.27
C SER A 119 9.31 -0.93 -9.13
N GLY A 120 9.84 -1.77 -9.97
CA GLY A 120 9.08 -2.62 -10.88
C GLY A 120 9.44 -4.11 -10.88
N CYS A 121 10.56 -4.51 -10.31
CA CYS A 121 11.09 -5.87 -10.45
C CYS A 121 11.67 -6.40 -9.14
N ALA A 122 10.84 -6.81 -8.20
CA ALA A 122 11.28 -7.68 -7.12
C ALA A 122 11.50 -9.09 -7.69
N GLY A 123 12.59 -9.26 -8.43
CA GLY A 123 13.01 -10.56 -8.94
C GLY A 123 13.53 -11.44 -7.81
N GLY A 124 12.80 -12.50 -7.48
CA GLY A 124 13.42 -13.72 -7.00
C GLY A 124 13.59 -13.95 -5.51
N MET A 125 12.55 -13.74 -4.68
CA MET A 125 12.58 -14.27 -3.31
C MET A 125 11.31 -15.02 -2.89
N VAL A 126 10.89 -15.98 -3.71
CA VAL A 126 9.70 -16.78 -3.44
C VAL A 126 9.96 -17.90 -2.41
N PHE A 127 11.18 -18.38 -2.28
CA PHE A 127 11.47 -19.58 -1.48
C PHE A 127 11.67 -19.37 0.02
N SER A 128 12.08 -18.19 0.50
CA SER A 128 12.20 -17.93 1.94
C SER A 128 10.90 -17.45 2.57
N VAL A 129 9.90 -17.12 1.77
CA VAL A 129 8.64 -16.48 2.17
C VAL A 129 7.61 -17.49 2.65
N GLN A 130 7.63 -18.71 2.11
CA GLN A 130 6.66 -19.75 2.49
C GLN A 130 6.70 -20.07 4.00
N SER A 131 7.89 -20.05 4.62
CA SER A 131 8.01 -20.26 6.08
C SER A 131 7.55 -19.06 6.93
N SER A 132 7.51 -17.85 6.35
CA SER A 132 7.14 -16.63 7.06
C SER A 132 5.63 -16.36 7.08
N ILE A 133 4.89 -16.82 6.07
CA ILE A 133 3.44 -16.62 5.95
C ILE A 133 2.68 -17.43 6.99
N HIS A 134 3.09 -18.67 7.26
CA HIS A 134 2.43 -19.54 8.24
C HIS A 134 2.42 -19.04 9.70
N LYS A 135 3.25 -18.04 10.03
CA LYS A 135 3.36 -17.51 11.40
C LYS A 135 2.55 -16.23 11.64
N SER A 136 2.07 -15.54 10.59
CA SER A 136 1.62 -14.14 10.71
C SER A 136 0.15 -13.96 11.07
N LEU A 137 -0.76 -14.85 10.67
CA LEU A 137 -2.18 -14.67 10.94
C LEU A 137 -2.66 -15.61 12.05
N LYS A 138 -2.38 -15.24 13.30
CA LYS A 138 -2.86 -16.01 14.47
C LYS A 138 -4.27 -15.64 14.92
N GLN A 139 -4.80 -14.47 14.52
CA GLN A 139 -6.11 -14.00 14.94
C GLN A 139 -6.73 -13.14 13.84
N ILE A 140 -7.88 -13.57 13.34
CA ILE A 140 -8.78 -12.79 12.49
C ILE A 140 -9.92 -12.33 13.38
N ASP A 141 -10.16 -11.02 13.44
CA ASP A 141 -11.24 -10.45 14.24
C ASP A 141 -12.47 -10.08 13.40
N ILE A 142 -12.29 -9.97 12.08
CA ILE A 142 -13.37 -9.79 11.13
C ILE A 142 -13.79 -11.16 10.59
N THR A 143 -14.99 -11.60 10.94
CA THR A 143 -15.51 -12.89 10.49
C THR A 143 -16.58 -12.76 9.41
N ARG A 144 -17.15 -11.57 9.27
CA ARG A 144 -18.25 -11.30 8.33
C ARG A 144 -18.04 -9.95 7.65
N VAL A 145 -18.20 -9.91 6.32
CA VAL A 145 -18.11 -8.67 5.52
C VAL A 145 -19.31 -8.58 4.59
N LYS A 146 -19.99 -7.45 4.60
CA LYS A 146 -21.11 -7.16 3.71
C LYS A 146 -20.63 -6.88 2.30
N ILE A 147 -21.33 -7.41 1.30
CA ILE A 147 -21.05 -7.12 -0.11
C ILE A 147 -21.19 -5.63 -0.41
N SER A 148 -22.22 -4.98 0.15
CA SER A 148 -22.40 -3.52 0.01
C SER A 148 -21.16 -2.74 0.45
N SER A 149 -20.56 -3.11 1.60
CA SER A 149 -19.36 -2.46 2.12
C SER A 149 -18.16 -2.63 1.18
N VAL A 150 -17.97 -3.81 0.59
CA VAL A 150 -16.89 -4.05 -0.40
C VAL A 150 -17.05 -3.11 -1.59
N LEU A 151 -18.26 -3.01 -2.13
CA LEU A 151 -18.56 -2.17 -3.30
C LEU A 151 -18.42 -0.67 -2.99
N GLU A 152 -18.92 -0.23 -1.84
CA GLU A 152 -18.84 1.16 -1.39
C GLU A 152 -17.40 1.60 -1.11
N ARG A 153 -16.63 0.81 -0.37
CA ARG A 153 -15.23 1.15 -0.06
C ARG A 153 -14.37 1.18 -1.33
N MET A 154 -14.61 0.29 -2.29
CA MET A 154 -13.92 0.37 -3.58
C MET A 154 -14.35 1.60 -4.38
N LYS A 155 -15.63 1.97 -4.34
CA LYS A 155 -16.12 3.19 -4.98
C LYS A 155 -15.48 4.44 -4.38
N GLU A 156 -15.32 4.50 -3.07
CA GLU A 156 -14.61 5.61 -2.39
C GLU A 156 -13.16 5.71 -2.84
N LEU A 157 -12.46 4.58 -2.94
CA LEU A 157 -11.09 4.54 -3.45
C LEU A 157 -11.00 5.00 -4.91
N ASP A 158 -11.93 4.54 -5.77
CA ASP A 158 -11.97 4.89 -7.21
C ASP A 158 -12.31 6.36 -7.45
N THR A 159 -13.11 6.97 -6.57
CA THR A 159 -13.55 8.37 -6.68
C THR A 159 -12.65 9.34 -5.93
N PHE A 160 -11.63 8.85 -5.25
CA PHE A 160 -10.66 9.69 -4.57
C PHE A 160 -10.02 10.72 -5.51
N THR A 161 -9.99 11.98 -5.07
CA THR A 161 -9.57 13.13 -5.90
C THR A 161 -8.09 13.49 -5.75
N GLY A 162 -7.24 12.50 -5.63
CA GLY A 162 -5.80 12.70 -5.49
C GLY A 162 -5.05 12.89 -6.83
N THR A 163 -3.78 12.56 -6.80
CA THR A 163 -2.85 12.69 -7.94
C THR A 163 -3.30 11.88 -9.15
N TYR A 164 -3.91 10.69 -8.92
CA TYR A 164 -4.40 9.83 -10.00
C TYR A 164 -5.42 10.53 -10.90
N ARG A 165 -6.34 11.31 -10.31
CA ARG A 165 -7.40 11.97 -11.08
C ARG A 165 -6.86 12.90 -12.17
N VAL A 166 -5.75 13.56 -11.88
CA VAL A 166 -5.10 14.52 -12.77
C VAL A 166 -4.14 13.83 -13.73
N THR A 167 -3.27 12.97 -13.21
CA THR A 167 -2.13 12.44 -13.98
C THR A 167 -2.35 11.06 -14.57
N LYS A 168 -3.27 10.24 -14.00
CA LYS A 168 -3.45 8.82 -14.30
C LYS A 168 -2.19 7.95 -14.11
N GLY A 169 -1.13 8.52 -13.48
CA GLY A 169 0.21 7.95 -13.37
C GLY A 169 0.53 7.32 -12.02
N VAL A 170 -0.45 7.11 -11.13
CA VAL A 170 -0.23 6.55 -9.79
C VAL A 170 -1.23 5.43 -9.48
N HIS A 171 -0.92 4.62 -8.47
CA HIS A 171 -1.82 3.67 -7.85
C HIS A 171 -2.31 4.21 -6.51
N ALA A 172 -3.46 3.72 -6.04
CA ALA A 172 -3.98 4.01 -4.72
C ALA A 172 -4.18 2.73 -3.92
N ALA A 173 -4.01 2.84 -2.60
CA ALA A 173 -4.41 1.83 -1.63
C ALA A 173 -5.16 2.50 -0.47
N SER A 174 -6.01 1.73 0.23
CA SER A 174 -6.74 2.21 1.40
C SER A 174 -6.89 1.13 2.45
N VAL A 175 -7.00 1.57 3.70
CA VAL A 175 -7.50 0.76 4.81
C VAL A 175 -8.92 1.20 5.14
N ALA A 176 -9.81 0.23 5.33
CA ALA A 176 -11.22 0.47 5.61
C ALA A 176 -11.76 -0.56 6.62
N ASN A 177 -12.80 -0.16 7.34
CA ASN A 177 -13.75 -1.08 7.98
C ASN A 177 -15.01 -1.19 7.11
N GLN A 178 -16.07 -1.82 7.60
CA GLN A 178 -17.30 -1.96 6.85
C GLN A 178 -18.06 -0.62 6.68
N GLU A 179 -17.92 0.29 7.63
CA GLU A 179 -18.67 1.55 7.68
C GLU A 179 -18.01 2.68 6.88
N SER A 180 -16.66 2.68 6.84
CA SER A 180 -15.93 3.82 6.25
C SER A 180 -14.53 3.44 5.75
N THR A 181 -14.04 4.19 4.76
CA THR A 181 -12.62 4.25 4.44
C THR A 181 -11.91 5.11 5.48
N ILE A 182 -10.90 4.52 6.16
CA ILE A 182 -10.17 5.17 7.26
C ILE A 182 -9.03 6.02 6.71
N ARG A 183 -8.30 5.49 5.73
CA ARG A 183 -7.16 6.19 5.11
C ARG A 183 -6.97 5.75 3.67
N ILE A 184 -6.59 6.71 2.80
CA ILE A 184 -6.18 6.47 1.41
C ILE A 184 -4.76 7.01 1.22
N ARG A 185 -3.94 6.29 0.44
CA ARG A 185 -2.60 6.71 0.01
C ARG A 185 -2.39 6.39 -1.45
N GLU A 186 -1.67 7.31 -2.12
CA GLU A 186 -1.26 7.17 -3.52
C GLU A 186 0.26 7.04 -3.62
N ASP A 187 0.71 6.29 -4.62
CA ASP A 187 2.11 6.22 -5.04
C ASP A 187 2.22 5.82 -6.51
N LEU A 188 3.39 6.03 -7.13
CA LEU A 188 3.72 5.56 -8.48
C LEU A 188 3.62 4.04 -8.58
N GLY A 189 4.15 3.35 -7.55
CA GLY A 189 4.11 1.90 -7.45
C GLY A 189 2.94 1.39 -6.60
N ARG A 190 2.24 0.34 -7.09
CA ARG A 190 1.19 -0.33 -6.30
C ARG A 190 1.71 -0.88 -4.96
N HIS A 191 2.96 -1.34 -4.93
CA HIS A 191 3.60 -1.86 -3.71
C HIS A 191 3.83 -0.73 -2.70
N SER A 192 4.36 0.40 -3.16
CA SER A 192 4.59 1.59 -2.33
C SER A 192 3.29 2.17 -1.78
N ALA A 193 2.19 2.17 -2.56
CA ALA A 193 0.89 2.59 -2.05
C ALA A 193 0.39 1.70 -0.91
N VAL A 194 0.60 0.37 -1.01
CA VAL A 194 0.29 -0.60 0.06
C VAL A 194 1.21 -0.40 1.27
N ASP A 195 2.50 -0.19 1.05
CA ASP A 195 3.45 0.10 2.14
C ASP A 195 3.06 1.36 2.90
N LYS A 196 2.69 2.45 2.22
CA LYS A 196 2.18 3.67 2.89
C LYS A 196 0.99 3.37 3.80
N ILE A 197 0.04 2.53 3.39
CA ILE A 197 -1.08 2.12 4.23
C ILE A 197 -0.62 1.28 5.42
N ALA A 198 0.25 0.29 5.19
CA ALA A 198 0.79 -0.55 6.27
C ALA A 198 1.57 0.28 7.29
N GLY A 199 2.43 1.19 6.82
CA GLY A 199 3.18 2.10 7.67
C GLY A 199 2.30 3.09 8.43
N TRP A 200 1.27 3.63 7.78
CA TRP A 200 0.30 4.47 8.47
C TRP A 200 -0.42 3.72 9.59
N CYS A 201 -0.86 2.48 9.34
CA CYS A 201 -1.47 1.65 10.37
C CYS A 201 -0.51 1.40 11.54
N PHE A 202 0.74 1.06 11.23
CA PHE A 202 1.77 0.80 12.24
C PHE A 202 2.08 2.04 13.10
N LEU A 203 2.28 3.20 12.47
CA LEU A 203 2.60 4.46 13.16
C LEU A 203 1.45 4.96 14.05
N ASN A 204 0.21 4.67 13.68
CA ASN A 204 -0.99 5.13 14.40
C ASN A 204 -1.64 4.06 15.28
N ASP A 205 -0.97 2.92 15.50
CA ASP A 205 -1.48 1.80 16.31
C ASP A 205 -2.87 1.30 15.85
N ILE A 206 -3.10 1.32 14.53
CA ILE A 206 -4.36 0.84 13.97
C ILE A 206 -4.34 -0.67 13.92
N LYS A 207 -5.26 -1.30 14.62
CA LYS A 207 -5.53 -2.72 14.52
C LYS A 207 -6.01 -3.05 13.10
N THR A 208 -5.36 -4.03 12.44
CA THR A 208 -5.62 -4.41 11.05
C THR A 208 -6.38 -5.73 10.90
N THR A 209 -6.39 -6.56 11.95
CA THR A 209 -7.03 -7.88 11.96
C THR A 209 -8.55 -7.85 11.81
N ASP A 210 -9.16 -6.69 11.92
CA ASP A 210 -10.59 -6.41 11.72
C ASP A 210 -10.82 -5.44 10.54
N LYS A 211 -9.83 -5.22 9.67
CA LYS A 211 -9.89 -4.25 8.57
C LYS A 211 -9.70 -4.92 7.21
N MET A 212 -10.13 -4.20 6.19
CA MET A 212 -9.92 -4.53 4.78
C MET A 212 -8.79 -3.66 4.24
N ILE A 213 -7.88 -4.24 3.44
CA ILE A 213 -6.97 -3.45 2.60
C ILE A 213 -7.45 -3.49 1.15
N LEU A 214 -7.61 -2.31 0.56
CA LEU A 214 -8.05 -2.16 -0.83
C LEU A 214 -6.94 -1.57 -1.69
N THR A 215 -6.88 -1.94 -2.97
CA THR A 215 -5.91 -1.37 -3.92
C THR A 215 -6.48 -1.26 -5.33
N THR A 216 -6.03 -0.26 -6.08
CA THR A 216 -6.31 -0.15 -7.53
C THR A 216 -5.41 -1.07 -8.37
N GLY A 217 -4.28 -1.51 -7.81
CA GLY A 217 -3.29 -2.36 -8.46
C GLY A 217 -3.65 -3.85 -8.41
N ARG A 218 -2.93 -4.66 -9.20
CA ARG A 218 -3.05 -6.13 -9.13
C ARG A 218 -2.57 -6.65 -7.78
N ILE A 219 -3.22 -7.71 -7.27
CA ILE A 219 -2.75 -8.47 -6.11
C ILE A 219 -1.73 -9.51 -6.63
N THR A 220 -0.45 -9.20 -6.42
CA THR A 220 0.67 -10.12 -6.67
C THR A 220 1.05 -10.83 -5.37
N SER A 221 1.91 -11.86 -5.46
CA SER A 221 2.49 -12.52 -4.28
C SER A 221 3.09 -11.53 -3.29
N GLU A 222 3.77 -10.48 -3.80
CA GLU A 222 4.38 -9.44 -2.95
C GLU A 222 3.34 -8.60 -2.21
N VAL A 223 2.27 -8.17 -2.91
CA VAL A 223 1.17 -7.43 -2.26
C VAL A 223 0.51 -8.29 -1.19
N LEU A 224 0.34 -9.60 -1.46
CA LEU A 224 -0.22 -10.52 -0.47
C LEU A 224 0.70 -10.69 0.75
N ILE A 225 2.01 -10.81 0.55
CA ILE A 225 2.99 -10.88 1.64
C ILE A 225 2.90 -9.63 2.52
N LYS A 226 2.84 -8.45 1.91
CA LYS A 226 2.70 -7.18 2.63
C LYS A 226 1.42 -7.15 3.45
N ALA A 227 0.29 -7.54 2.87
CA ALA A 227 -0.99 -7.63 3.56
C ALA A 227 -0.95 -8.64 4.72
N SER A 228 -0.36 -9.83 4.50
CA SER A 228 -0.19 -10.87 5.51
C SER A 228 0.65 -10.39 6.70
N ARG A 229 1.81 -9.80 6.43
CA ARG A 229 2.71 -9.29 7.50
C ARG A 229 2.12 -8.10 8.26
N SER A 230 1.26 -7.34 7.59
CA SER A 230 0.48 -6.28 8.23
C SER A 230 -0.83 -6.78 8.84
N ALA A 231 -1.04 -8.11 8.92
CA ALA A 231 -2.18 -8.78 9.54
C ALA A 231 -3.56 -8.39 8.97
N PHE A 232 -3.64 -8.09 7.66
CA PHE A 232 -4.93 -7.90 7.00
C PHE A 232 -5.56 -9.23 6.60
N PRO A 233 -6.80 -9.53 7.04
CA PRO A 233 -7.48 -10.79 6.74
C PRO A 233 -8.08 -10.86 5.34
N ILE A 234 -8.25 -9.71 4.68
CA ILE A 234 -8.86 -9.61 3.37
C ILE A 234 -8.18 -8.53 2.51
N VAL A 235 -7.90 -8.90 1.26
CA VAL A 235 -7.31 -8.00 0.25
C VAL A 235 -8.28 -7.83 -0.90
N ILE A 236 -8.63 -6.58 -1.18
CA ILE A 236 -9.62 -6.22 -2.20
C ILE A 236 -8.96 -5.42 -3.31
N SER A 237 -9.22 -5.77 -4.56
CA SER A 237 -8.65 -5.07 -5.70
C SER A 237 -9.68 -4.75 -6.78
N ARG A 238 -9.54 -3.56 -7.37
CA ARG A 238 -10.20 -3.20 -8.62
C ARG A 238 -9.69 -4.02 -9.81
N SER A 239 -8.46 -4.53 -9.73
CA SER A 239 -7.76 -5.30 -10.76
C SER A 239 -7.77 -6.80 -10.47
N SER A 240 -6.91 -7.56 -11.12
CA SER A 240 -6.78 -9.02 -10.98
C SER A 240 -5.85 -9.42 -9.84
N ALA A 241 -5.85 -10.72 -9.52
CA ALA A 241 -4.81 -11.38 -8.75
C ALA A 241 -3.97 -12.31 -9.63
N SER A 242 -2.73 -12.60 -9.21
CA SER A 242 -1.92 -13.67 -9.80
C SER A 242 -2.29 -15.02 -9.18
N SER A 243 -2.11 -16.12 -9.95
CA SER A 243 -2.35 -17.47 -9.43
C SER A 243 -1.52 -17.79 -8.19
N MET A 244 -0.26 -17.33 -8.16
CA MET A 244 0.61 -17.47 -7.01
C MET A 244 0.06 -16.74 -5.79
N ALA A 245 -0.46 -15.52 -5.94
CA ALA A 245 -1.07 -14.78 -4.82
C ALA A 245 -2.26 -15.54 -4.26
N VAL A 246 -3.13 -16.10 -5.12
CA VAL A 246 -4.28 -16.90 -4.67
C VAL A 246 -3.84 -18.16 -3.93
N ALA A 247 -2.85 -18.89 -4.45
CA ALA A 247 -2.33 -20.09 -3.77
C ALA A 247 -1.70 -19.77 -2.40
N MET A 248 -0.99 -18.65 -2.29
CA MET A 248 -0.41 -18.19 -1.02
C MET A 248 -1.49 -17.71 -0.04
N ALA A 249 -2.54 -17.06 -0.54
CA ALA A 249 -3.67 -16.60 0.28
C ALA A 249 -4.40 -17.79 0.96
N GLN A 250 -4.56 -18.90 0.24
CA GLN A 250 -5.11 -20.14 0.81
C GLN A 250 -4.29 -20.65 1.99
N GLN A 251 -2.96 -20.61 1.89
CA GLN A 251 -2.07 -21.03 2.98
C GLN A 251 -2.07 -20.06 4.16
N ALA A 252 -2.36 -18.79 3.91
CA ALA A 252 -2.35 -17.72 4.90
C ALA A 252 -3.74 -17.43 5.51
N ASN A 253 -4.81 -18.11 5.08
CA ASN A 253 -6.21 -17.81 5.43
C ASN A 253 -6.57 -16.34 5.17
N ILE A 254 -6.09 -15.79 4.05
CA ILE A 254 -6.42 -14.42 3.60
C ILE A 254 -7.41 -14.53 2.45
N ASP A 255 -8.52 -13.83 2.55
CA ASP A 255 -9.49 -13.77 1.48
C ASP A 255 -9.10 -12.73 0.43
N ILE A 256 -9.38 -13.04 -0.83
CA ILE A 256 -9.09 -12.16 -1.96
C ILE A 256 -10.36 -11.84 -2.73
N ILE A 257 -10.61 -10.54 -2.94
CA ILE A 257 -11.66 -10.05 -3.83
C ILE A 257 -11.01 -9.26 -4.98
N THR A 258 -11.37 -9.59 -6.22
CA THR A 258 -10.78 -8.99 -7.41
C THR A 258 -11.84 -8.48 -8.38
N TYR A 259 -11.43 -7.57 -9.31
CA TYR A 259 -12.30 -6.99 -10.32
C TYR A 259 -13.53 -6.28 -9.74
N VAL A 260 -13.37 -5.65 -8.56
CA VAL A 260 -14.47 -4.91 -7.92
C VAL A 260 -14.79 -3.66 -8.73
N ARG A 261 -15.83 -3.74 -9.56
CA ARG A 261 -16.31 -2.64 -10.41
C ARG A 261 -17.73 -2.90 -10.93
N ALA A 262 -18.50 -1.85 -11.10
CA ALA A 262 -19.86 -1.91 -11.66
C ALA A 262 -20.74 -2.99 -10.97
N GLY A 263 -20.69 -3.07 -9.65
CA GLY A 263 -21.48 -4.02 -8.87
C GLY A 263 -21.07 -5.49 -8.98
N ARG A 264 -19.88 -5.79 -9.54
CA ARG A 264 -19.37 -7.16 -9.75
C ARG A 264 -17.98 -7.33 -9.19
N PHE A 265 -17.64 -8.57 -8.80
CA PHE A 265 -16.30 -8.97 -8.35
C PHE A 265 -16.13 -10.50 -8.45
N ASN A 266 -14.88 -10.96 -8.35
CA ASN A 266 -14.55 -12.35 -8.12
C ASN A 266 -14.06 -12.52 -6.69
N TYR A 267 -14.49 -13.58 -6.01
CA TYR A 267 -14.13 -13.88 -4.63
C TYR A 267 -13.41 -15.23 -4.53
N PHE A 268 -12.25 -15.21 -3.88
CA PHE A 268 -11.48 -16.40 -3.52
C PHE A 268 -11.53 -16.51 -2.00
N SER A 269 -12.47 -17.34 -1.51
CA SER A 269 -12.61 -17.62 -0.09
C SER A 269 -11.55 -18.62 0.37
N ASN A 270 -10.88 -18.28 1.45
CA ASN A 270 -9.85 -19.11 2.07
C ASN A 270 -10.18 -19.40 3.54
N GLY A 271 -11.44 -19.21 3.92
CA GLY A 271 -11.97 -19.52 5.25
C GLY A 271 -11.69 -18.45 6.31
N GLY A 272 -11.19 -17.26 5.89
CA GLY A 272 -10.94 -16.15 6.79
C GLY A 272 -12.20 -15.32 7.08
N VAL A 273 -13.03 -15.09 6.07
CA VAL A 273 -14.17 -14.17 6.14
C VAL A 273 -15.38 -14.73 5.41
N ASP A 274 -16.58 -14.61 6.02
CA ASP A 274 -17.85 -14.89 5.36
C ASP A 274 -18.38 -13.63 4.66
N LEU A 275 -18.60 -13.69 3.35
CA LEU A 275 -19.29 -12.62 2.62
C LEU A 275 -20.80 -12.74 2.81
N ILE A 276 -21.41 -11.66 3.30
CA ILE A 276 -22.86 -11.56 3.49
C ILE A 276 -23.45 -10.81 2.30
N ASN A 277 -24.37 -11.45 1.59
CA ASN A 277 -25.16 -10.78 0.59
C ASN A 277 -26.28 -9.98 1.29
N ASP A 278 -26.05 -8.69 1.45
CA ASP A 278 -26.97 -7.71 2.02
C ASP A 278 -27.55 -6.78 0.94
N MET A 279 -27.30 -7.09 -0.33
CA MET A 279 -27.91 -6.37 -1.45
C MET A 279 -29.33 -6.86 -1.61
N ASP A 280 -30.31 -5.98 -1.44
CA ASP A 280 -31.72 -6.31 -1.65
C ASP A 280 -31.90 -6.91 -3.05
N GLN A 281 -32.49 -8.10 -3.09
CA GLN A 281 -33.06 -8.66 -4.29
C GLN A 281 -34.41 -7.97 -4.55
N SER A 282 -34.39 -6.66 -4.73
CA SER A 282 -35.54 -5.97 -5.28
C SER A 282 -35.56 -6.25 -6.78
N GLU A 283 -36.41 -7.20 -7.12
CA GLU A 283 -36.86 -7.47 -8.49
C GLU A 283 -37.42 -6.19 -9.18
#